data_fee551bda2e363b226b9e601f075413d
#
_entry.id   fee551bda2e363b226b9e601f075413d
#
_cell.length_a   1.000
_cell.length_b   1.000
_cell.length_c   1.000
_cell.angle_alpha   90.00
_cell.angle_beta   90.00
_cell.angle_gamma   90.00
#
_symmetry.space_group_name_H-M   'P 1'
#
loop_
_entity.id
_entity.type
_entity.pdbx_description
1 polymer ?
#
loop_
_entity_poly.entity_id
_entity_poly.type
_entity_poly.pdbx_seq_one_letter_code
_entity_poly.pdbx_strand_id
1 'polypeptide(L)'
;MSAPATTPPANPSPEDPKDTLLRYLARERAALLGKAEGLSEHDVRRPLTRTGTNLLGLLKHVASVQVGYLCETFGGTHDLAMPWFDGEDMEVNADMWATADESREEILELFRRSSEISDETVAGLDLDARGEVPWWPPERRVVTLHQILVHMLDEMAHHAGHADIVRELVDGAAGNGRGDLPEQSDAEWTAYRQRVEDAAVEAARRAGESV
;
A
#
# COMPACT_ATOMS: atom_id res chain seq x y z
N MET A 1 32.49 13.00 -49.80
CA MET A 1 31.72 13.74 -48.77
C MET A 1 31.27 12.71 -47.74
N SER A 2 31.99 12.65 -46.60
CA SER A 2 31.61 11.74 -45.50
C SER A 2 30.45 12.35 -44.67
N ALA A 3 29.44 11.54 -44.46
CA ALA A 3 28.33 11.92 -43.58
C ALA A 3 28.81 12.07 -42.13
N PRO A 4 28.28 13.04 -41.36
CA PRO A 4 28.64 13.19 -39.95
C PRO A 4 28.11 11.99 -39.16
N ALA A 5 28.96 11.43 -38.30
CA ALA A 5 28.59 10.38 -37.36
C ALA A 5 27.60 10.97 -36.35
N THR A 6 26.38 10.45 -36.35
CA THR A 6 25.37 10.73 -35.31
C THR A 6 25.83 10.09 -34.00
N THR A 7 26.18 10.93 -33.03
CA THR A 7 26.41 10.49 -31.64
C THR A 7 25.12 9.86 -31.10
N PRO A 8 25.15 8.64 -30.56
CA PRO A 8 23.97 8.04 -29.94
C PRO A 8 23.48 8.92 -28.78
N PRO A 9 22.17 8.99 -28.52
CA PRO A 9 21.65 9.75 -27.40
C PRO A 9 22.30 9.29 -26.11
N ALA A 10 22.73 10.24 -25.28
CA ALA A 10 23.29 9.96 -23.97
C ALA A 10 22.27 9.15 -23.17
N ASN A 11 22.73 8.08 -22.51
CA ASN A 11 21.90 7.34 -21.57
C ASN A 11 21.39 8.34 -20.53
N PRO A 12 20.07 8.38 -20.20
CA PRO A 12 19.57 9.27 -19.17
C PRO A 12 20.35 9.03 -17.88
N SER A 13 20.70 10.12 -17.19
CA SER A 13 21.33 10.02 -15.87
C SER A 13 20.47 9.18 -14.95
N PRO A 14 21.06 8.32 -14.10
CA PRO A 14 20.27 7.58 -13.10
C PRO A 14 19.44 8.57 -12.26
N GLU A 15 18.20 8.21 -11.97
CA GLU A 15 17.33 8.96 -11.07
C GLU A 15 17.97 9.04 -9.67
N ASP A 16 17.76 10.15 -8.96
CA ASP A 16 18.20 10.29 -7.57
C ASP A 16 17.57 9.15 -6.71
N PRO A 17 18.32 8.51 -5.81
CA PRO A 17 17.80 7.44 -4.97
C PRO A 17 16.57 7.84 -4.13
N LYS A 18 16.52 9.08 -3.61
CA LYS A 18 15.38 9.58 -2.86
C LYS A 18 14.16 9.74 -3.77
N ASP A 19 14.33 10.34 -4.95
CA ASP A 19 13.26 10.52 -5.93
C ASP A 19 12.72 9.16 -6.39
N THR A 20 13.60 8.17 -6.55
CA THR A 20 13.20 6.80 -6.86
C THR A 20 12.28 6.23 -5.77
N LEU A 21 12.66 6.31 -4.49
CA LEU A 21 11.86 5.79 -3.38
C LEU A 21 10.51 6.50 -3.27
N LEU A 22 10.51 7.84 -3.35
CA LEU A 22 9.28 8.64 -3.29
C LEU A 22 8.34 8.35 -4.45
N ARG A 23 8.85 8.17 -5.66
CA ARG A 23 8.05 7.79 -6.84
C ARG A 23 7.40 6.43 -6.67
N TYR A 24 8.11 5.43 -6.12
CA TYR A 24 7.52 4.12 -5.84
C TYR A 24 6.47 4.21 -4.73
N LEU A 25 6.73 4.98 -3.68
CA LEU A 25 5.76 5.19 -2.59
C LEU A 25 4.48 5.85 -3.11
N ALA A 26 4.60 6.92 -3.89
CA ALA A 26 3.44 7.59 -4.51
C ALA A 26 2.63 6.65 -5.42
N ARG A 27 3.31 5.75 -6.13
CA ARG A 27 2.67 4.74 -6.96
C ARG A 27 1.83 3.75 -6.16
N GLU A 28 2.36 3.25 -5.05
CA GLU A 28 1.63 2.30 -4.21
C GLU A 28 0.47 2.99 -3.46
N ARG A 29 0.64 4.26 -3.04
CA ARG A 29 -0.47 5.09 -2.50
C ARG A 29 -1.62 5.23 -3.49
N ALA A 30 -1.30 5.54 -4.75
CA ALA A 30 -2.31 5.66 -5.80
C ALA A 30 -3.01 4.31 -6.08
N ALA A 31 -2.26 3.22 -6.10
CA ALA A 31 -2.81 1.88 -6.27
C ALA A 31 -3.79 1.53 -5.15
N LEU A 32 -3.40 1.73 -3.88
CA LEU A 32 -4.25 1.44 -2.73
C LEU A 32 -5.51 2.31 -2.71
N LEU A 33 -5.38 3.61 -2.95
CA LEU A 33 -6.51 4.55 -3.00
C LEU A 33 -7.53 4.15 -4.08
N GLY A 34 -7.07 3.78 -5.26
CA GLY A 34 -7.91 3.35 -6.38
C GLY A 34 -8.73 2.10 -6.09
N LYS A 35 -8.32 1.25 -5.12
CA LYS A 35 -9.08 0.03 -4.77
C LYS A 35 -10.41 0.32 -4.09
N ALA A 36 -10.61 1.51 -3.53
CA ALA A 36 -11.88 1.91 -2.93
C ALA A 36 -12.84 2.58 -3.94
N GLU A 37 -12.39 2.90 -5.15
CA GLU A 37 -13.20 3.61 -6.14
C GLU A 37 -14.32 2.74 -6.72
N GLY A 38 -15.49 3.36 -6.97
CA GLY A 38 -16.62 2.73 -7.65
C GLY A 38 -17.39 1.69 -6.84
N LEU A 39 -16.99 1.39 -5.59
CA LEU A 39 -17.64 0.42 -4.72
C LEU A 39 -18.77 1.03 -3.89
N SER A 40 -19.72 0.20 -3.47
CA SER A 40 -20.74 0.57 -2.48
C SER A 40 -20.14 0.77 -1.08
N GLU A 41 -20.87 1.44 -0.17
CA GLU A 41 -20.46 1.57 1.24
C GLU A 41 -20.32 0.20 1.93
N HIS A 42 -21.20 -0.73 1.61
CA HIS A 42 -21.09 -2.09 2.13
C HIS A 42 -19.84 -2.80 1.63
N ASP A 43 -19.57 -2.74 0.31
CA ASP A 43 -18.47 -3.47 -0.31
C ASP A 43 -17.09 -2.98 0.11
N VAL A 44 -16.93 -1.67 0.33
CA VAL A 44 -15.64 -1.10 0.77
C VAL A 44 -15.32 -1.43 2.24
N ARG A 45 -16.36 -1.79 3.05
CA ARG A 45 -16.25 -2.01 4.51
C ARG A 45 -16.40 -3.46 4.95
N ARG A 46 -17.08 -4.31 4.15
CA ARG A 46 -17.37 -5.68 4.57
C ARG A 46 -16.11 -6.53 4.75
N PRO A 47 -16.04 -7.36 5.81
CA PRO A 47 -14.92 -8.27 6.02
C PRO A 47 -14.90 -9.38 4.97
N LEU A 48 -13.77 -9.61 4.33
CA LEU A 48 -13.60 -10.63 3.28
C LEU A 48 -12.65 -11.75 3.67
N THR A 49 -11.97 -11.61 4.81
CA THR A 49 -11.10 -12.64 5.37
C THR A 49 -11.56 -12.99 6.79
N ARG A 50 -11.02 -14.09 7.33
CA ARG A 50 -11.30 -14.48 8.71
C ARG A 50 -10.90 -13.40 9.72
N THR A 51 -9.89 -12.62 9.43
CA THR A 51 -9.36 -11.54 10.28
C THR A 51 -10.05 -10.20 10.07
N GLY A 52 -11.02 -10.13 9.15
CA GLY A 52 -11.82 -8.94 8.91
C GLY A 52 -11.22 -7.94 7.92
N THR A 53 -10.17 -8.31 7.16
CA THR A 53 -9.55 -7.41 6.19
C THR A 53 -10.59 -6.84 5.21
N ASN A 54 -10.59 -5.52 5.06
CA ASN A 54 -11.50 -4.76 4.21
C ASN A 54 -10.78 -3.54 3.64
N LEU A 55 -11.27 -2.99 2.53
CA LEU A 55 -10.57 -1.94 1.80
C LEU A 55 -10.47 -0.62 2.56
N LEU A 56 -11.56 -0.21 3.22
CA LEU A 56 -11.57 1.06 3.95
C LEU A 56 -10.69 1.02 5.20
N GLY A 57 -10.64 -0.13 5.87
CA GLY A 57 -9.73 -0.36 7.00
C GLY A 57 -8.27 -0.31 6.58
N LEU A 58 -7.90 -0.91 5.45
CA LEU A 58 -6.54 -0.81 4.93
C LEU A 58 -6.13 0.65 4.65
N LEU A 59 -7.02 1.45 4.08
CA LEU A 59 -6.76 2.89 3.86
C LEU A 59 -6.59 3.66 5.17
N LYS A 60 -7.46 3.41 6.17
CA LYS A 60 -7.39 4.02 7.50
C LYS A 60 -6.08 3.67 8.20
N HIS A 61 -5.72 2.39 8.21
CA HIS A 61 -4.47 1.90 8.78
C HIS A 61 -3.25 2.57 8.15
N VAL A 62 -3.13 2.49 6.83
CA VAL A 62 -1.98 3.05 6.12
C VAL A 62 -1.88 4.57 6.27
N ALA A 63 -3.02 5.30 6.30
CA ALA A 63 -3.04 6.73 6.58
C ALA A 63 -2.40 7.06 7.92
N SER A 64 -2.70 6.27 8.94
CA SER A 64 -2.18 6.45 10.30
C SER A 64 -0.70 6.10 10.40
N VAL A 65 -0.32 4.97 9.82
CA VAL A 65 1.06 4.45 9.85
C VAL A 65 2.02 5.39 9.12
N GLN A 66 1.63 5.89 7.94
CA GLN A 66 2.55 6.73 7.15
C GLN A 66 2.88 8.06 7.81
N VAL A 67 1.93 8.71 8.49
CA VAL A 67 2.21 9.97 9.18
C VAL A 67 3.09 9.76 10.42
N GLY A 68 2.89 8.68 11.15
CA GLY A 68 3.77 8.29 12.26
C GLY A 68 5.21 8.08 11.80
N TYR A 69 5.40 7.31 10.75
CA TYR A 69 6.75 7.00 10.25
C TYR A 69 7.41 8.14 9.48
N LEU A 70 6.69 8.85 8.61
CA LEU A 70 7.28 9.83 7.72
C LEU A 70 7.21 11.28 8.24
N CYS A 71 6.36 11.56 9.25
CA CYS A 71 6.27 12.87 9.87
C CYS A 71 6.80 12.85 11.30
N GLU A 72 6.14 12.14 12.22
CA GLU A 72 6.47 12.19 13.66
C GLU A 72 7.86 11.67 13.97
N THR A 73 8.30 10.59 13.32
CA THR A 73 9.65 10.02 13.47
C THR A 73 10.76 11.05 13.22
N PHE A 74 10.51 12.06 12.38
CA PHE A 74 11.46 13.13 12.05
C PHE A 74 11.15 14.47 12.75
N GLY A 75 10.31 14.45 13.80
CA GLY A 75 9.98 15.63 14.59
C GLY A 75 8.94 16.55 13.95
N GLY A 76 8.29 16.11 12.88
CA GLY A 76 7.13 16.79 12.32
C GLY A 76 5.91 16.68 13.23
N THR A 77 4.97 17.61 13.05
CA THR A 77 3.69 17.63 13.77
C THR A 77 2.54 17.75 12.79
N HIS A 78 1.39 17.26 13.18
CA HIS A 78 0.16 17.34 12.39
C HIS A 78 -1.08 17.53 13.28
N ASP A 79 -2.19 17.89 12.66
CA ASP A 79 -3.49 18.10 13.31
C ASP A 79 -4.53 17.03 12.95
N LEU A 80 -4.08 15.89 12.39
CA LEU A 80 -4.97 14.79 12.04
C LEU A 80 -5.56 14.15 13.30
N ALA A 81 -6.87 14.01 13.34
CA ALA A 81 -7.56 13.29 14.40
C ALA A 81 -7.49 11.79 14.14
N MET A 82 -6.82 11.06 15.01
CA MET A 82 -6.70 9.60 14.96
C MET A 82 -7.04 8.98 16.33
N PRO A 83 -8.30 9.08 16.76
CA PRO A 83 -8.72 8.70 18.13
C PRO A 83 -8.50 7.21 18.42
N TRP A 84 -8.30 6.38 17.42
CA TRP A 84 -7.95 4.96 17.59
C TRP A 84 -6.49 4.73 18.04
N PHE A 85 -5.65 5.76 18.03
CA PHE A 85 -4.31 5.75 18.61
C PHE A 85 -4.21 6.58 19.89
N ASP A 86 -5.28 7.28 20.27
CA ASP A 86 -5.34 8.12 21.48
C ASP A 86 -5.98 7.35 22.63
N GLY A 87 -5.27 7.17 23.73
CA GLY A 87 -5.82 6.61 24.96
C GLY A 87 -5.18 5.34 25.48
N GLU A 88 -5.48 5.01 26.73
CA GLU A 88 -4.94 3.83 27.43
C GLU A 88 -5.70 2.54 27.07
N ASP A 89 -6.95 2.64 26.60
CA ASP A 89 -7.85 1.52 26.28
C ASP A 89 -8.13 1.41 24.78
N MET A 90 -7.09 1.46 23.94
CA MET A 90 -7.24 1.29 22.49
C MET A 90 -7.77 -0.11 22.15
N GLU A 91 -8.85 -0.16 21.38
CA GLU A 91 -9.35 -1.40 20.83
C GLU A 91 -8.32 -2.00 19.85
N VAL A 92 -8.05 -3.29 19.99
CA VAL A 92 -7.13 -3.99 19.08
C VAL A 92 -7.64 -3.89 17.63
N ASN A 93 -6.76 -3.45 16.73
CA ASN A 93 -7.07 -3.24 15.31
C ASN A 93 -8.15 -2.17 15.03
N ALA A 94 -8.35 -1.19 15.91
CA ALA A 94 -9.31 -0.10 15.69
C ALA A 94 -9.00 0.74 14.44
N ASP A 95 -7.76 0.75 14.00
CA ASP A 95 -7.28 1.34 12.76
C ASP A 95 -7.55 0.48 11.51
N MET A 96 -7.83 -0.82 11.67
CA MET A 96 -8.03 -1.75 10.57
C MET A 96 -9.48 -1.83 10.05
N TRP A 97 -10.38 -1.01 10.57
CA TRP A 97 -11.76 -0.91 10.12
C TRP A 97 -12.35 0.46 10.43
N ALA A 98 -13.36 0.87 9.68
CA ALA A 98 -14.08 2.11 9.92
C ALA A 98 -15.44 1.82 10.52
N THR A 99 -15.79 2.50 11.61
CA THR A 99 -17.12 2.42 12.24
C THR A 99 -18.20 2.99 11.31
N ALA A 100 -19.47 2.78 11.66
CA ALA A 100 -20.58 3.36 10.88
C ALA A 100 -20.61 4.91 10.94
N ASP A 101 -20.02 5.48 11.98
CA ASP A 101 -19.97 6.93 12.20
C ASP A 101 -18.77 7.61 11.52
N GLU A 102 -17.78 6.84 11.11
CA GLU A 102 -16.65 7.31 10.29
C GLU A 102 -17.04 7.24 8.82
N SER A 103 -17.22 8.37 8.16
CA SER A 103 -17.59 8.40 6.75
C SER A 103 -16.42 7.94 5.85
N ARG A 104 -16.77 7.43 4.68
CA ARG A 104 -15.79 7.06 3.66
C ARG A 104 -14.95 8.26 3.24
N GLU A 105 -15.58 9.40 3.06
CA GLU A 105 -14.94 10.66 2.68
C GLU A 105 -13.89 11.09 3.70
N GLU A 106 -14.18 10.97 4.99
CA GLU A 106 -13.24 11.29 6.07
C GLU A 106 -12.01 10.38 6.02
N ILE A 107 -12.19 9.08 5.80
CA ILE A 107 -11.05 8.14 5.69
C ILE A 107 -10.22 8.40 4.42
N LEU A 108 -10.86 8.67 3.29
CA LEU A 108 -10.16 9.02 2.06
C LEU A 108 -9.40 10.35 2.19
N GLU A 109 -9.99 11.33 2.86
CA GLU A 109 -9.33 12.62 3.13
C GLU A 109 -8.17 12.45 4.12
N LEU A 110 -8.35 11.67 5.18
CA LEU A 110 -7.28 11.32 6.10
C LEU A 110 -6.08 10.72 5.34
N PHE A 111 -6.33 9.79 4.42
CA PHE A 111 -5.28 9.18 3.61
C PHE A 111 -4.55 10.19 2.74
N ARG A 112 -5.27 11.12 2.09
CA ARG A 112 -4.65 12.17 1.27
C ARG A 112 -3.83 13.14 2.12
N ARG A 113 -4.43 13.64 3.20
CA ARG A 113 -3.77 14.59 4.10
C ARG A 113 -2.53 14.00 4.78
N SER A 114 -2.61 12.75 5.24
CA SER A 114 -1.44 12.07 5.81
C SER A 114 -0.32 11.87 4.78
N SER A 115 -0.67 11.64 3.51
CA SER A 115 0.30 11.56 2.42
C SER A 115 0.98 12.92 2.16
N GLU A 116 0.20 14.00 2.08
CA GLU A 116 0.72 15.38 1.87
C GLU A 116 1.66 15.79 3.01
N ILE A 117 1.25 15.62 4.27
CA ILE A 117 2.05 15.93 5.46
C ILE A 117 3.36 15.13 5.46
N SER A 118 3.30 13.85 5.12
CA SER A 118 4.46 12.98 5.00
C SER A 118 5.42 13.50 3.92
N ASP A 119 4.91 13.85 2.75
CA ASP A 119 5.72 14.34 1.63
C ASP A 119 6.34 15.71 1.95
N GLU A 120 5.60 16.63 2.56
CA GLU A 120 6.11 17.93 3.03
C GLU A 120 7.24 17.75 4.04
N THR A 121 7.09 16.84 5.00
CA THR A 121 8.13 16.57 6.02
C THR A 121 9.39 16.02 5.39
N VAL A 122 9.29 15.03 4.51
CA VAL A 122 10.47 14.39 3.94
C VAL A 122 11.12 15.20 2.82
N ALA A 123 10.41 16.16 2.22
CA ALA A 123 10.96 16.98 1.11
C ALA A 123 12.25 17.68 1.48
N GLY A 124 12.34 18.24 2.70
CA GLY A 124 13.48 18.97 3.20
C GLY A 124 14.60 18.14 3.86
N LEU A 125 14.47 16.81 3.87
CA LEU A 125 15.40 15.91 4.56
C LEU A 125 16.31 15.17 3.57
N ASP A 126 17.56 14.96 3.93
CA ASP A 126 18.46 14.07 3.22
C ASP A 126 18.23 12.60 3.64
N LEU A 127 18.63 11.63 2.81
CA LEU A 127 18.42 10.20 3.10
C LEU A 127 19.10 9.70 4.38
N ASP A 128 20.16 10.38 4.84
CA ASP A 128 20.86 10.08 6.09
C ASP A 128 20.34 10.87 7.30
N ALA A 129 19.31 11.72 7.11
CA ALA A 129 18.65 12.43 8.20
C ALA A 129 18.19 11.46 9.28
N ARG A 130 18.46 11.80 10.55
CA ARG A 130 18.13 10.94 11.69
C ARG A 130 16.77 11.22 12.25
N GLY A 131 16.07 10.15 12.60
CA GLY A 131 14.79 10.18 13.30
C GLY A 131 14.75 9.14 14.41
N GLU A 132 13.69 9.17 15.21
CA GLU A 132 13.43 8.19 16.26
C GLU A 132 12.02 7.66 16.12
N VAL A 133 11.87 6.31 16.12
CA VAL A 133 10.58 5.60 16.14
C VAL A 133 10.28 5.20 17.58
N PRO A 134 9.44 5.94 18.34
CA PRO A 134 9.29 5.75 19.79
C PRO A 134 8.75 4.37 20.19
N TRP A 135 7.94 3.75 19.33
CA TRP A 135 7.31 2.44 19.58
C TRP A 135 8.17 1.25 19.17
N TRP A 136 9.36 1.47 18.60
CA TRP A 136 10.31 0.40 18.33
C TRP A 136 11.17 0.07 19.56
N PRO A 137 11.74 -1.13 19.64
CA PRO A 137 12.71 -1.47 20.69
C PRO A 137 13.85 -0.46 20.75
N PRO A 138 14.33 -0.09 21.95
CA PRO A 138 15.34 0.97 22.15
C PRO A 138 16.58 0.86 21.26
N GLU A 139 17.04 -0.36 21.03
CA GLU A 139 18.23 -0.66 20.22
C GLU A 139 18.04 -0.43 18.72
N ARG A 140 16.79 -0.25 18.25
CA ARG A 140 16.44 -0.04 16.83
C ARG A 140 15.69 1.25 16.58
N ARG A 141 15.43 2.08 17.60
CA ARG A 141 14.63 3.30 17.48
C ARG A 141 15.24 4.34 16.57
N VAL A 142 16.57 4.52 16.69
CA VAL A 142 17.27 5.54 15.88
C VAL A 142 17.43 5.03 14.47
N VAL A 143 16.85 5.75 13.53
CA VAL A 143 16.73 5.37 12.13
C VAL A 143 17.24 6.46 11.21
N THR A 144 17.37 6.17 9.92
CA THR A 144 17.59 7.16 8.87
C THR A 144 16.31 7.32 8.02
N LEU A 145 16.19 8.43 7.30
CA LEU A 145 15.10 8.60 6.34
C LEU A 145 15.11 7.49 5.28
N HIS A 146 16.30 7.10 4.79
CA HIS A 146 16.41 5.98 3.86
C HIS A 146 15.77 4.71 4.41
N GLN A 147 16.08 4.35 5.66
CA GLN A 147 15.51 3.16 6.30
C GLN A 147 13.98 3.25 6.41
N ILE A 148 13.45 4.41 6.79
CA ILE A 148 12.00 4.61 6.93
C ILE A 148 11.30 4.63 5.57
N LEU A 149 11.88 5.23 4.54
CA LEU A 149 11.31 5.18 3.19
C LEU A 149 11.24 3.75 2.64
N VAL A 150 12.28 2.93 2.88
CA VAL A 150 12.25 1.50 2.52
C VAL A 150 11.18 0.76 3.32
N HIS A 151 11.11 1.00 4.64
CA HIS A 151 10.09 0.39 5.51
C HIS A 151 8.67 0.76 5.08
N MET A 152 8.42 2.03 4.79
CA MET A 152 7.10 2.49 4.32
C MET A 152 6.76 1.98 2.93
N LEU A 153 7.75 1.79 2.07
CA LEU A 153 7.52 1.18 0.76
C LEU A 153 7.13 -0.29 0.88
N ASP A 154 7.79 -1.05 1.77
CA ASP A 154 7.45 -2.44 2.10
C ASP A 154 6.02 -2.54 2.66
N GLU A 155 5.71 -1.73 3.66
CA GLU A 155 4.40 -1.63 4.30
C GLU A 155 3.29 -1.30 3.30
N MET A 156 3.49 -0.27 2.50
CA MET A 156 2.53 0.18 1.50
C MET A 156 2.29 -0.88 0.41
N ALA A 157 3.36 -1.48 -0.11
CA ALA A 157 3.26 -2.54 -1.12
C ALA A 157 2.56 -3.79 -0.57
N HIS A 158 2.83 -4.14 0.71
CA HIS A 158 2.18 -5.25 1.40
C HIS A 158 0.66 -5.03 1.48
N HIS A 159 0.22 -3.86 1.93
CA HIS A 159 -1.19 -3.53 2.03
C HIS A 159 -1.87 -3.29 0.68
N ALA A 160 -1.17 -2.76 -0.32
CA ALA A 160 -1.67 -2.68 -1.68
C ALA A 160 -1.95 -4.07 -2.26
N GLY A 161 -1.05 -5.04 -2.03
CA GLY A 161 -1.27 -6.44 -2.42
C GLY A 161 -2.45 -7.11 -1.70
N HIS A 162 -2.66 -6.81 -0.41
CA HIS A 162 -3.89 -7.23 0.31
C HIS A 162 -5.14 -6.64 -0.34
N ALA A 163 -5.12 -5.35 -0.67
CA ALA A 163 -6.23 -4.66 -1.30
C ALA A 163 -6.53 -5.18 -2.71
N ASP A 164 -5.51 -5.62 -3.46
CA ASP A 164 -5.68 -6.26 -4.76
C ASP A 164 -6.55 -7.51 -4.66
N ILE A 165 -6.22 -8.43 -3.75
CA ILE A 165 -6.98 -9.67 -3.55
C ILE A 165 -8.38 -9.39 -2.99
N VAL A 166 -8.49 -8.45 -2.03
CA VAL A 166 -9.78 -8.06 -1.45
C VAL A 166 -10.69 -7.45 -2.54
N ARG A 167 -10.16 -6.60 -3.41
CA ARG A 167 -10.90 -6.00 -4.52
C ARG A 167 -11.39 -7.05 -5.52
N GLU A 168 -10.53 -7.97 -5.91
CA GLU A 168 -10.89 -9.07 -6.81
C GLU A 168 -12.02 -9.94 -6.23
N LEU A 169 -12.03 -10.17 -4.90
CA LEU A 169 -13.10 -10.90 -4.21
C LEU A 169 -14.41 -10.11 -4.13
N VAL A 170 -14.38 -8.78 -4.23
CA VAL A 170 -15.58 -7.93 -4.20
C VAL A 170 -16.31 -7.94 -5.54
N ASP A 171 -15.61 -7.61 -6.63
CA ASP A 171 -16.21 -7.31 -7.93
C ASP A 171 -15.45 -7.93 -9.13
N GLY A 172 -14.41 -8.72 -8.87
CA GLY A 172 -13.60 -9.34 -9.91
C GLY A 172 -12.57 -8.41 -10.56
N ALA A 173 -12.47 -7.15 -10.11
CA ALA A 173 -11.47 -6.22 -10.63
C ALA A 173 -10.08 -6.57 -10.10
N ALA A 174 -9.21 -7.03 -10.98
CA ALA A 174 -7.86 -7.47 -10.65
C ALA A 174 -6.78 -6.53 -11.21
N GLY A 175 -5.58 -6.59 -10.61
CA GLY A 175 -4.42 -5.78 -11.01
C GLY A 175 -4.50 -4.33 -10.53
N ASN A 176 -3.45 -3.59 -10.84
CA ASN A 176 -3.26 -2.19 -10.38
C ASN A 176 -3.50 -1.14 -11.47
N GLY A 177 -4.21 -1.51 -12.55
CA GLY A 177 -4.55 -0.60 -13.65
C GLY A 177 -3.42 -0.31 -14.64
N ARG A 178 -2.29 -1.03 -14.57
CA ARG A 178 -1.12 -0.82 -15.45
C ARG A 178 -1.08 -1.69 -16.69
N GLY A 179 -2.13 -2.46 -16.96
CA GLY A 179 -2.14 -3.40 -18.08
C GLY A 179 -1.22 -4.60 -17.90
N ASP A 180 -0.91 -4.94 -16.66
CA ASP A 180 -0.11 -6.09 -16.26
C ASP A 180 -0.89 -7.42 -16.29
N LEU A 181 -2.20 -7.34 -16.43
CA LEU A 181 -3.04 -8.51 -16.70
C LEU A 181 -3.40 -8.61 -18.18
N PRO A 182 -3.40 -9.82 -18.76
CA PRO A 182 -3.87 -10.03 -20.11
C PRO A 182 -5.37 -9.74 -20.21
N GLU A 183 -5.79 -9.15 -21.34
CA GLU A 183 -7.21 -9.03 -21.67
C GLU A 183 -7.77 -10.42 -21.97
N GLN A 184 -8.68 -10.91 -21.13
CA GLN A 184 -9.37 -12.20 -21.27
C GLN A 184 -10.84 -12.04 -20.95
N SER A 185 -11.67 -12.84 -21.61
CA SER A 185 -13.09 -12.97 -21.29
C SER A 185 -13.31 -13.75 -20.00
N ASP A 186 -14.47 -13.63 -19.39
CA ASP A 186 -14.87 -14.39 -18.19
C ASP A 186 -14.73 -15.91 -18.40
N ALA A 187 -15.01 -16.39 -19.62
CA ALA A 187 -14.88 -17.79 -19.97
C ALA A 187 -13.40 -18.25 -19.98
N GLU A 188 -12.50 -17.40 -20.48
CA GLU A 188 -11.07 -17.68 -20.49
C GLU A 188 -10.48 -17.65 -19.07
N TRP A 189 -10.90 -16.69 -18.24
CA TRP A 189 -10.52 -16.66 -16.82
C TRP A 189 -11.05 -17.87 -16.07
N THR A 190 -12.30 -18.29 -16.32
CA THR A 190 -12.87 -19.50 -15.72
C THR A 190 -12.07 -20.74 -16.12
N ALA A 191 -11.74 -20.90 -17.38
CA ALA A 191 -10.94 -22.01 -17.88
C ALA A 191 -9.50 -22.00 -17.33
N TYR A 192 -8.92 -20.81 -17.18
CA TYR A 192 -7.59 -20.68 -16.56
C TYR A 192 -7.61 -21.09 -15.09
N ARG A 193 -8.58 -20.58 -14.30
CA ARG A 193 -8.75 -20.97 -12.90
C ARG A 193 -8.97 -22.47 -12.73
N GLN A 194 -9.76 -23.11 -13.62
CA GLN A 194 -9.97 -24.55 -13.57
C GLN A 194 -8.67 -25.32 -13.80
N ARG A 195 -7.82 -24.89 -14.75
CA ARG A 195 -6.51 -25.53 -14.96
C ARG A 195 -5.59 -25.43 -13.75
N VAL A 196 -5.63 -24.29 -13.04
CA VAL A 196 -4.85 -24.11 -11.80
C VAL A 196 -5.36 -25.05 -10.72
N GLU A 197 -6.69 -25.18 -10.56
CA GLU A 197 -7.31 -26.11 -9.60
C GLU A 197 -6.97 -27.57 -9.93
N ASP A 198 -7.11 -27.99 -11.18
CA ASP A 198 -6.79 -29.34 -11.62
C ASP A 198 -5.32 -29.70 -11.33
N ALA A 199 -4.42 -28.75 -11.53
CA ALA A 199 -3.00 -28.92 -11.21
C ALA A 199 -2.76 -29.07 -9.70
N ALA A 200 -3.46 -28.32 -8.87
CA ALA A 200 -3.38 -28.41 -7.40
C ALA A 200 -3.89 -29.76 -6.90
N VAL A 201 -5.05 -30.20 -7.41
CA VAL A 201 -5.64 -31.50 -7.08
C VAL A 201 -4.69 -32.66 -7.47
N GLU A 202 -4.12 -32.60 -8.65
CA GLU A 202 -3.20 -33.66 -9.10
C GLU A 202 -1.88 -33.65 -8.28
N ALA A 203 -1.38 -32.48 -7.90
CA ALA A 203 -0.22 -32.37 -7.02
C ALA A 203 -0.50 -32.98 -5.63
N ALA A 204 -1.64 -32.70 -5.05
CA ALA A 204 -2.07 -33.26 -3.76
C ALA A 204 -2.18 -34.80 -3.83
N ARG A 205 -2.79 -35.34 -4.89
CA ARG A 205 -2.87 -36.81 -5.10
C ARG A 205 -1.47 -37.46 -5.17
N ARG A 206 -0.53 -36.84 -5.87
CA ARG A 206 0.86 -37.34 -5.94
C ARG A 206 1.57 -37.28 -4.60
N ALA A 207 1.22 -36.32 -3.75
CA ALA A 207 1.72 -36.19 -2.38
C ALA A 207 1.02 -37.15 -1.39
N GLY A 208 -0.03 -37.87 -1.79
CA GLY A 208 -0.81 -38.77 -0.93
C GLY A 208 -1.81 -38.02 -0.03
N GLU A 209 -2.15 -36.78 -0.37
CA GLU A 209 -3.13 -35.98 0.34
C GLU A 209 -4.57 -36.29 -0.13
N SER A 210 -5.54 -36.15 0.77
CA SER A 210 -6.96 -36.19 0.42
C SER A 210 -7.45 -34.81 0.03
N VAL A 211 -8.12 -34.68 -1.12
CA VAL A 211 -8.68 -33.43 -1.64
C VAL A 211 -10.21 -33.54 -1.68
#